data_d34ceba26f681dbf5557e74c950cd381
#
_entry.id   d34ceba26f681dbf5557e74c950cd381
#
_cell.length_a   1.000
_cell.length_b   1.000
_cell.length_c   1.000
_cell.angle_alpha   90.00
_cell.angle_beta   90.00
_cell.angle_gamma   90.00
#
_symmetry.space_group_name_H-M   'P 1'
#
loop_
_entity.id
_entity.type
_entity.pdbx_description
1 polymer ?
#
loop_
_entity_poly.entity_id
_entity_poly.type
_entity_poly.pdbx_seq_one_letter_code
_entity_poly.pdbx_strand_id
1 'polypeptide(L)'
;YKTNSELKSMWGESFNTYYEKVKKAVMATKGEVMMYNGKYIDALYFSTSNGRTEDPIYVWNYSAPYLKSVDSKWDIGTKFFNATKTIPISELNQKLGVNINSVNDIQIKSQTTGGRVNSIIIGGKEFTGVNVRMLLGLRSSDFTVAENGSNIVFTTKGWGHGVGMSQYGANEMAKAGYNYSQILKHYYTGITIVKK
;
A
#
# COMPACT_ATOMS: atom_id res chain seq x y z
N TYR A 1 -10.82 -1.77 -15.90
CA TYR A 1 -11.25 -0.89 -17.00
C TYR A 1 -12.67 -0.43 -16.71
N LYS A 2 -12.97 0.86 -16.86
CA LYS A 2 -14.32 1.40 -16.69
C LYS A 2 -14.76 2.07 -18.00
N THR A 3 -15.98 1.81 -18.42
CA THR A 3 -16.61 2.47 -19.55
C THR A 3 -16.97 3.92 -19.22
N ASN A 4 -17.23 4.74 -20.24
CA ASN A 4 -17.69 6.12 -20.01
C ASN A 4 -19.01 6.17 -19.23
N SER A 5 -19.90 5.18 -19.41
CA SER A 5 -21.15 5.08 -18.66
C SER A 5 -20.90 4.84 -17.18
N GLU A 6 -20.00 3.91 -16.83
CA GLU A 6 -19.61 3.64 -15.43
C GLU A 6 -18.91 4.84 -14.79
N LEU A 7 -18.05 5.56 -15.54
CA LEU A 7 -17.41 6.77 -15.05
C LEU A 7 -18.42 7.90 -14.82
N LYS A 8 -19.43 8.06 -15.71
CA LYS A 8 -20.52 9.02 -15.50
C LYS A 8 -21.32 8.70 -14.26
N SER A 9 -21.68 7.43 -14.05
CA SER A 9 -22.40 6.98 -12.85
C SER A 9 -21.57 7.23 -11.58
N MET A 10 -20.25 7.00 -11.61
CA MET A 10 -19.35 7.14 -10.48
C MET A 10 -19.04 8.61 -10.12
N TRP A 11 -18.90 9.49 -11.11
CA TRP A 11 -18.47 10.88 -10.92
C TRP A 11 -19.63 11.89 -10.97
N GLY A 12 -20.82 11.48 -11.41
CA GLY A 12 -22.01 12.34 -11.47
C GLY A 12 -21.73 13.63 -12.24
N GLU A 13 -22.12 14.76 -11.67
CA GLU A 13 -21.93 16.10 -12.24
C GLU A 13 -20.45 16.46 -12.46
N SER A 14 -19.53 15.86 -11.71
CA SER A 14 -18.09 16.08 -11.89
C SER A 14 -17.46 15.31 -13.06
N PHE A 15 -18.26 14.51 -13.80
CA PHE A 15 -17.74 13.64 -14.87
C PHE A 15 -16.91 14.40 -15.90
N ASN A 16 -17.43 15.47 -16.47
CA ASN A 16 -16.73 16.22 -17.51
C ASN A 16 -15.40 16.81 -17.02
N THR A 17 -15.40 17.38 -15.81
CA THR A 17 -14.20 17.96 -15.19
C THR A 17 -13.12 16.90 -14.97
N TYR A 18 -13.48 15.76 -14.39
CA TYR A 18 -12.52 14.69 -14.11
C TYR A 18 -12.07 13.98 -15.38
N TYR A 19 -12.99 13.75 -16.33
CA TYR A 19 -12.67 13.12 -17.60
C TYR A 19 -11.66 13.94 -18.41
N GLU A 20 -11.90 15.25 -18.59
CA GLU A 20 -10.97 16.12 -19.32
C GLU A 20 -9.61 16.25 -18.61
N LYS A 21 -9.58 16.27 -17.27
CA LYS A 21 -8.34 16.27 -16.51
C LYS A 21 -7.52 14.99 -16.74
N VAL A 22 -8.16 13.82 -16.69
CA VAL A 22 -7.50 12.53 -16.94
C VAL A 22 -7.05 12.44 -18.39
N LYS A 23 -7.92 12.79 -19.35
CA LYS A 23 -7.61 12.80 -20.79
C LYS A 23 -6.41 13.70 -21.09
N LYS A 24 -6.35 14.91 -20.53
CA LYS A 24 -5.21 15.82 -20.69
C LYS A 24 -3.91 15.19 -20.18
N ALA A 25 -3.93 14.54 -19.00
CA ALA A 25 -2.77 13.88 -18.44
C ALA A 25 -2.29 12.72 -19.33
N VAL A 26 -3.22 11.87 -19.81
CA VAL A 26 -2.92 10.73 -20.70
C VAL A 26 -2.32 11.24 -22.03
N MET A 27 -2.90 12.28 -22.62
CA MET A 27 -2.39 12.82 -23.89
C MET A 27 -1.04 13.51 -23.74
N ALA A 28 -0.77 14.16 -22.60
CA ALA A 28 0.52 14.80 -22.31
C ALA A 28 1.67 13.79 -22.15
N THR A 29 1.36 12.57 -21.69
CA THR A 29 2.34 11.49 -21.48
C THR A 29 2.25 10.36 -22.52
N LYS A 30 1.52 10.60 -23.62
CA LYS A 30 1.33 9.59 -24.68
C LYS A 30 2.66 9.14 -25.26
N GLY A 31 2.89 7.81 -25.26
CA GLY A 31 4.11 7.19 -25.73
C GLY A 31 5.25 7.20 -24.72
N GLU A 32 5.09 7.80 -23.55
CA GLU A 32 6.09 7.73 -22.49
C GLU A 32 6.01 6.40 -21.74
N VAL A 33 7.18 5.80 -21.49
CA VAL A 33 7.31 4.53 -20.77
C VAL A 33 8.46 4.61 -19.78
N MET A 34 8.32 3.89 -18.66
CA MET A 34 9.37 3.76 -17.66
C MET A 34 10.23 2.53 -17.95
N MET A 35 11.56 2.73 -17.97
CA MET A 35 12.52 1.67 -18.26
C MET A 35 13.62 1.62 -17.19
N TYR A 36 14.12 0.41 -16.94
CA TYR A 36 15.29 0.14 -16.13
C TYR A 36 16.22 -0.81 -16.90
N ASN A 37 17.50 -0.41 -17.11
CA ASN A 37 18.48 -1.18 -17.88
C ASN A 37 17.93 -1.67 -19.24
N GLY A 38 17.25 -0.77 -19.98
CA GLY A 38 16.72 -1.05 -21.32
C GLY A 38 15.46 -1.92 -21.37
N LYS A 39 14.89 -2.32 -20.23
CA LYS A 39 13.66 -3.11 -20.13
C LYS A 39 12.53 -2.29 -19.49
N TYR A 40 11.28 -2.59 -19.85
CA TYR A 40 10.11 -2.03 -19.15
C TYR A 40 10.10 -2.47 -17.70
N ILE A 41 9.65 -1.61 -16.80
CA ILE A 41 9.47 -1.94 -15.39
C ILE A 41 8.05 -2.42 -15.09
N ASP A 42 7.89 -3.15 -13.99
CA ASP A 42 6.59 -3.38 -13.37
C ASP A 42 6.22 -2.12 -12.56
N ALA A 43 5.34 -1.31 -13.11
CA ALA A 43 4.91 -0.04 -12.50
C ALA A 43 3.88 -0.29 -11.39
N LEU A 44 4.28 -1.00 -10.33
CA LEU A 44 3.42 -1.34 -9.20
C LEU A 44 3.07 -0.10 -8.39
N TYR A 45 1.82 -0.03 -7.95
CA TYR A 45 1.33 1.07 -7.11
C TYR A 45 0.31 0.59 -6.09
N PHE A 46 0.10 1.37 -5.05
CA PHE A 46 -0.85 1.08 -3.98
C PHE A 46 -1.46 2.37 -3.44
N SER A 47 -2.45 2.26 -2.56
CA SER A 47 -3.23 3.42 -2.10
C SER A 47 -2.38 4.40 -1.27
N THR A 48 -1.94 3.98 -0.08
CA THR A 48 -1.34 4.87 0.93
C THR A 48 -0.23 4.15 1.67
N SER A 49 0.96 4.77 1.78
CA SER A 49 2.06 4.21 2.55
C SER A 49 1.90 4.46 4.07
N ASN A 50 2.72 3.78 4.85
CA ASN A 50 2.88 4.03 6.28
C ASN A 50 3.95 5.12 6.59
N GLY A 51 4.38 5.87 5.58
CA GLY A 51 5.50 6.81 5.61
C GLY A 51 6.72 6.32 4.84
N ARG A 52 6.72 5.02 4.42
CA ARG A 52 7.74 4.41 3.54
C ARG A 52 7.10 3.39 2.60
N THR A 53 7.71 3.18 1.44
CA THR A 53 7.34 2.06 0.58
C THR A 53 8.00 0.76 1.06
N GLU A 54 7.61 -0.37 0.49
CA GLU A 54 8.10 -1.70 0.85
C GLU A 54 8.95 -2.29 -0.28
N ASP A 55 9.89 -3.14 0.08
CA ASP A 55 10.64 -3.95 -0.87
C ASP A 55 9.81 -5.19 -1.26
N PRO A 56 9.69 -5.54 -2.56
CA PRO A 56 8.86 -6.65 -3.02
C PRO A 56 9.26 -8.03 -2.47
N ILE A 57 10.49 -8.17 -1.98
CA ILE A 57 10.95 -9.42 -1.35
C ILE A 57 10.08 -9.82 -0.16
N TYR A 58 9.59 -8.84 0.62
CA TYR A 58 8.75 -9.09 1.79
C TYR A 58 7.28 -9.36 1.46
N VAL A 59 6.86 -9.08 0.22
CA VAL A 59 5.45 -9.22 -0.19
C VAL A 59 5.26 -10.43 -1.09
N TRP A 60 6.15 -10.64 -2.06
CA TRP A 60 6.00 -11.68 -3.10
C TRP A 60 7.25 -12.53 -3.30
N ASN A 61 8.25 -12.41 -2.43
CA ASN A 61 9.49 -13.19 -2.47
C ASN A 61 10.28 -13.05 -3.80
N TYR A 62 10.24 -11.86 -4.43
CA TYR A 62 11.10 -11.52 -5.55
C TYR A 62 11.77 -10.16 -5.35
N SER A 63 12.85 -9.90 -6.09
CA SER A 63 13.58 -8.62 -6.02
C SER A 63 13.56 -7.92 -7.37
N ALA A 64 13.29 -6.62 -7.33
CA ALA A 64 13.40 -5.73 -8.50
C ALA A 64 14.25 -4.51 -8.10
N PRO A 65 15.38 -4.25 -8.78
CA PRO A 65 16.31 -3.20 -8.37
C PRO A 65 15.72 -1.78 -8.32
N TYR A 66 14.67 -1.55 -9.09
CA TYR A 66 13.94 -0.28 -9.15
C TYR A 66 12.78 -0.17 -8.14
N LEU A 67 12.42 -1.26 -7.45
CA LEU A 67 11.38 -1.31 -6.40
C LEU A 67 12.05 -1.39 -5.03
N LYS A 68 12.67 -0.32 -4.59
CA LYS A 68 13.29 -0.22 -3.26
C LYS A 68 12.36 0.48 -2.28
N SER A 69 12.51 0.16 -1.00
CA SER A 69 11.87 0.94 0.06
C SER A 69 12.41 2.37 0.06
N VAL A 70 11.55 3.33 -0.21
CA VAL A 70 11.86 4.77 -0.22
C VAL A 70 10.98 5.52 0.78
N ASP A 71 11.42 6.70 1.20
CA ASP A 71 10.64 7.59 2.03
C ASP A 71 9.34 8.02 1.32
N SER A 72 8.24 8.08 2.03
CA SER A 72 6.93 8.50 1.52
C SER A 72 6.15 9.26 2.60
N LYS A 73 6.84 10.20 3.26
CA LYS A 73 6.31 11.03 4.35
C LYS A 73 5.07 11.84 3.96
N TRP A 74 4.87 12.09 2.69
CA TRP A 74 3.70 12.81 2.15
C TRP A 74 2.38 12.08 2.40
N ASP A 75 2.40 10.78 2.69
CA ASP A 75 1.20 10.02 3.07
C ASP A 75 0.72 10.31 4.49
N ILE A 76 1.61 10.78 5.36
CA ILE A 76 1.31 11.00 6.79
C ILE A 76 0.22 12.05 6.94
N GLY A 77 -0.86 11.69 7.66
CA GLY A 77 -2.02 12.57 7.87
C GLY A 77 -3.03 12.59 6.72
N THR A 78 -2.81 11.85 5.64
CA THR A 78 -3.82 11.70 4.59
C THR A 78 -5.01 10.85 5.06
N LYS A 79 -6.15 10.98 4.37
CA LYS A 79 -7.45 10.35 4.73
C LYS A 79 -7.36 8.85 5.06
N PHE A 80 -6.46 8.11 4.42
CA PHE A 80 -6.38 6.65 4.55
C PHE A 80 -5.13 6.19 5.28
N PHE A 81 -4.41 7.12 5.93
CA PHE A 81 -3.16 6.81 6.63
C PHE A 81 -3.39 5.89 7.82
N ASN A 82 -4.41 6.14 8.65
CA ASN A 82 -4.74 5.33 9.81
C ASN A 82 -6.08 4.63 9.63
N ALA A 83 -6.17 3.41 10.15
CA ALA A 83 -7.44 2.71 10.30
C ALA A 83 -7.37 1.71 11.47
N THR A 84 -8.51 1.47 12.11
CA THR A 84 -8.67 0.42 13.12
C THR A 84 -9.61 -0.65 12.61
N LYS A 85 -9.35 -1.90 13.01
CA LYS A 85 -10.27 -3.03 12.83
C LYS A 85 -10.35 -3.82 14.13
N THR A 86 -11.55 -3.90 14.68
CA THR A 86 -11.85 -4.71 15.86
C THR A 86 -12.35 -6.08 15.40
N ILE A 87 -11.77 -7.15 15.95
CA ILE A 87 -12.08 -8.54 15.59
C ILE A 87 -12.31 -9.32 16.88
N PRO A 88 -13.47 -10.01 17.06
CA PRO A 88 -13.68 -10.91 18.18
C PRO A 88 -12.59 -12.00 18.22
N ILE A 89 -12.12 -12.36 19.41
CA ILE A 89 -11.09 -13.41 19.60
C ILE A 89 -11.55 -14.72 18.94
N SER A 90 -12.83 -15.08 19.05
CA SER A 90 -13.40 -16.27 18.41
C SER A 90 -13.29 -16.25 16.89
N GLU A 91 -13.57 -15.10 16.25
CA GLU A 91 -13.42 -14.92 14.80
C GLU A 91 -11.95 -14.97 14.38
N LEU A 92 -11.05 -14.34 15.15
CA LEU A 92 -9.61 -14.37 14.91
C LEU A 92 -9.09 -15.81 14.96
N ASN A 93 -9.47 -16.56 16.00
CA ASN A 93 -9.10 -17.98 16.18
C ASN A 93 -9.55 -18.81 14.97
N GLN A 94 -10.79 -18.64 14.53
CA GLN A 94 -11.33 -19.34 13.37
C GLN A 94 -10.55 -19.00 12.08
N LYS A 95 -10.32 -17.71 11.82
CA LYS A 95 -9.66 -17.25 10.57
C LYS A 95 -8.20 -17.64 10.48
N LEU A 96 -7.50 -17.66 11.60
CA LEU A 96 -6.06 -17.98 11.62
C LEU A 96 -5.78 -19.45 11.98
N GLY A 97 -6.77 -20.21 12.42
CA GLY A 97 -6.61 -21.60 12.87
C GLY A 97 -5.71 -21.67 14.09
N VAL A 98 -5.94 -20.79 15.09
CA VAL A 98 -5.22 -20.70 16.34
C VAL A 98 -6.18 -20.78 17.54
N ASN A 99 -5.64 -20.81 18.75
CA ASN A 99 -6.42 -20.74 19.99
C ASN A 99 -5.76 -19.75 20.93
N ILE A 100 -6.19 -18.48 20.90
CA ILE A 100 -5.74 -17.44 21.81
C ILE A 100 -6.90 -17.04 22.73
N ASN A 101 -6.57 -16.51 23.90
CA ASN A 101 -7.51 -15.99 24.88
C ASN A 101 -7.30 -14.51 25.18
N SER A 102 -6.13 -13.97 24.86
CA SER A 102 -5.77 -12.57 25.10
C SER A 102 -4.74 -12.06 24.09
N VAL A 103 -4.45 -10.75 24.15
CA VAL A 103 -3.37 -10.13 23.36
C VAL A 103 -1.98 -10.65 23.74
N ASN A 104 -1.81 -11.20 24.93
CA ASN A 104 -0.52 -11.77 25.39
C ASN A 104 -0.09 -12.99 24.57
N ASP A 105 -1.04 -13.64 23.86
CA ASP A 105 -0.78 -14.74 22.93
C ASP A 105 -0.31 -14.27 21.56
N ILE A 106 -0.13 -12.93 21.37
CA ILE A 106 0.27 -12.30 20.12
C ILE A 106 1.60 -11.58 20.29
N GLN A 107 2.64 -11.97 19.52
CA GLN A 107 3.97 -11.38 19.61
C GLN A 107 4.52 -11.02 18.23
N ILE A 108 4.68 -9.73 17.93
CA ILE A 108 5.42 -9.28 16.75
C ILE A 108 6.91 -9.56 16.98
N LYS A 109 7.52 -10.35 16.09
CA LYS A 109 8.93 -10.79 16.21
C LYS A 109 9.89 -9.90 15.44
N SER A 110 9.49 -9.46 14.26
CA SER A 110 10.35 -8.62 13.40
C SER A 110 9.54 -7.73 12.49
N GLN A 111 10.20 -6.68 12.00
CA GLN A 111 9.67 -5.77 11.00
C GLN A 111 10.53 -5.80 9.74
N THR A 112 9.95 -5.42 8.61
CA THR A 112 10.63 -5.23 7.31
C THR A 112 11.39 -3.90 7.28
N THR A 113 12.17 -3.69 6.22
CA THR A 113 12.81 -2.39 5.95
C THR A 113 11.81 -1.26 5.72
N GLY A 114 10.60 -1.59 5.27
CA GLY A 114 9.46 -0.68 5.12
C GLY A 114 8.68 -0.41 6.42
N GLY A 115 9.13 -0.98 7.56
CA GLY A 115 8.50 -0.79 8.87
C GLY A 115 7.21 -1.59 9.07
N ARG A 116 6.94 -2.58 8.24
CA ARG A 116 5.76 -3.44 8.34
C ARG A 116 6.08 -4.71 9.13
N VAL A 117 5.07 -5.36 9.68
CA VAL A 117 5.26 -6.65 10.35
C VAL A 117 5.79 -7.67 9.37
N ASN A 118 6.99 -8.21 9.63
CA ASN A 118 7.61 -9.28 8.85
C ASN A 118 7.21 -10.66 9.42
N SER A 119 7.46 -10.88 10.73
CA SER A 119 7.08 -12.12 11.41
C SER A 119 6.33 -11.80 12.70
N ILE A 120 5.29 -12.59 12.99
CA ILE A 120 4.42 -12.49 14.14
C ILE A 120 4.00 -13.90 14.60
N ILE A 121 4.04 -14.15 15.91
CA ILE A 121 3.50 -15.37 16.51
C ILE A 121 2.12 -15.05 17.08
N ILE A 122 1.13 -15.89 16.76
CA ILE A 122 -0.25 -15.80 17.27
C ILE A 122 -0.67 -17.20 17.73
N GLY A 123 -0.90 -17.36 19.03
CA GLY A 123 -1.29 -18.67 19.61
C GLY A 123 -0.25 -19.77 19.36
N GLY A 124 1.04 -19.42 19.40
CA GLY A 124 2.14 -20.35 19.14
C GLY A 124 2.44 -20.64 17.68
N LYS A 125 1.62 -20.14 16.72
CA LYS A 125 1.82 -20.31 15.28
C LYS A 125 2.42 -19.06 14.65
N GLU A 126 3.43 -19.24 13.79
CA GLU A 126 4.10 -18.15 13.10
C GLU A 126 3.37 -17.77 11.80
N PHE A 127 3.24 -16.46 11.53
CA PHE A 127 2.68 -15.86 10.33
C PHE A 127 3.57 -14.73 9.83
N THR A 128 3.46 -14.41 8.54
CA THR A 128 3.93 -13.12 8.03
C THR A 128 2.86 -12.04 8.26
N GLY A 129 3.26 -10.78 8.40
CA GLY A 129 2.31 -9.67 8.46
C GLY A 129 1.42 -9.57 7.22
N VAL A 130 1.93 -9.97 6.05
CA VAL A 130 1.16 -10.08 4.80
C VAL A 130 0.06 -11.14 4.92
N ASN A 131 0.36 -12.32 5.47
CA ASN A 131 -0.64 -13.38 5.69
C ASN A 131 -1.74 -12.90 6.65
N VAL A 132 -1.35 -12.31 7.80
CA VAL A 132 -2.32 -11.76 8.77
C VAL A 132 -3.19 -10.69 8.11
N ARG A 133 -2.59 -9.76 7.36
CA ARG A 133 -3.32 -8.75 6.60
C ARG A 133 -4.38 -9.36 5.68
N MET A 134 -4.02 -10.38 4.91
CA MET A 134 -4.91 -11.03 3.94
C MET A 134 -6.03 -11.80 4.63
N LEU A 135 -5.71 -12.64 5.61
CA LEU A 135 -6.66 -13.49 6.31
C LEU A 135 -7.67 -12.68 7.14
N LEU A 136 -7.21 -11.61 7.77
CA LEU A 136 -8.06 -10.74 8.59
C LEU A 136 -8.64 -9.56 7.82
N GLY A 137 -8.31 -9.35 6.55
CA GLY A 137 -8.79 -8.24 5.74
C GLY A 137 -8.37 -6.87 6.30
N LEU A 138 -7.12 -6.74 6.76
CA LEU A 138 -6.55 -5.49 7.23
C LEU A 138 -6.13 -4.61 6.05
N ARG A 139 -6.11 -3.29 6.26
CA ARG A 139 -5.67 -2.35 5.21
C ARG A 139 -4.19 -2.45 4.91
N SER A 140 -3.37 -2.66 5.94
CA SER A 140 -1.90 -2.71 5.84
C SER A 140 -1.34 -3.88 6.65
N SER A 141 -0.12 -4.31 6.31
CA SER A 141 0.71 -5.17 7.16
C SER A 141 1.58 -4.38 8.16
N ASP A 142 1.53 -3.05 8.16
CA ASP A 142 1.97 -2.24 9.30
C ASP A 142 0.79 -2.10 10.25
N PHE A 143 0.86 -2.82 11.37
CA PHE A 143 -0.18 -2.78 12.39
C PHE A 143 0.40 -2.97 13.79
N THR A 144 -0.31 -2.42 14.76
CA THR A 144 -0.20 -2.74 16.18
C THR A 144 -1.44 -3.48 16.64
N VAL A 145 -1.34 -4.19 17.75
CA VAL A 145 -2.44 -4.94 18.36
C VAL A 145 -2.69 -4.47 19.79
N ALA A 146 -3.95 -4.43 20.18
CA ALA A 146 -4.39 -4.16 21.53
C ALA A 146 -5.61 -5.02 21.85
N GLU A 147 -5.88 -5.25 23.14
CA GLU A 147 -7.08 -5.94 23.60
C GLU A 147 -8.15 -4.92 24.00
N ASN A 148 -9.41 -5.25 23.71
CA ASN A 148 -10.57 -4.52 24.18
C ASN A 148 -11.71 -5.52 24.50
N GLY A 149 -11.78 -5.93 25.75
CA GLY A 149 -12.68 -6.99 26.22
C GLY A 149 -12.38 -8.32 25.50
N SER A 150 -13.39 -8.91 24.87
CA SER A 150 -13.25 -10.16 24.10
C SER A 150 -12.79 -9.94 22.64
N ASN A 151 -12.23 -8.77 22.33
CA ASN A 151 -11.81 -8.43 20.99
C ASN A 151 -10.33 -8.07 20.93
N ILE A 152 -9.71 -8.32 19.78
CA ILE A 152 -8.43 -7.77 19.41
C ILE A 152 -8.63 -6.61 18.43
N VAL A 153 -7.98 -5.47 18.73
CA VAL A 153 -8.02 -4.24 17.93
C VAL A 153 -6.72 -4.13 17.16
N PHE A 154 -6.80 -4.17 15.84
CA PHE A 154 -5.69 -3.91 14.94
C PHE A 154 -5.72 -2.45 14.52
N THR A 155 -4.66 -1.70 14.80
CA THR A 155 -4.47 -0.33 14.29
C THR A 155 -3.43 -0.37 13.19
N THR A 156 -3.85 -0.05 11.95
CA THR A 156 -3.01 -0.10 10.75
C THR A 156 -2.56 1.28 10.29
N LYS A 157 -1.34 1.37 9.74
CA LYS A 157 -0.84 2.55 9.01
C LYS A 157 -0.70 2.22 7.52
N GLY A 158 -1.29 3.08 6.67
CA GLY A 158 -1.32 2.91 5.22
C GLY A 158 -2.40 1.95 4.73
N TRP A 159 -2.47 1.79 3.40
CA TRP A 159 -3.43 0.91 2.72
C TRP A 159 -2.82 0.33 1.43
N GLY A 160 -2.71 -0.98 1.37
CA GLY A 160 -2.19 -1.74 0.24
C GLY A 160 -0.95 -2.55 0.58
N HIS A 161 -0.30 -3.07 -0.45
CA HIS A 161 0.91 -3.91 -0.32
C HIS A 161 2.19 -3.12 -0.02
N GLY A 162 2.19 -1.83 -0.30
CA GLY A 162 3.30 -0.94 0.02
C GLY A 162 4.40 -0.83 -1.04
N VAL A 163 4.40 -1.65 -2.08
CA VAL A 163 5.48 -1.71 -3.08
C VAL A 163 5.26 -0.74 -4.24
N GLY A 164 6.30 -0.02 -4.63
CA GLY A 164 6.26 0.95 -5.72
C GLY A 164 5.62 2.28 -5.31
N MET A 165 4.79 2.88 -6.15
CA MET A 165 4.27 4.23 -5.94
C MET A 165 3.04 4.27 -5.02
N SER A 166 3.08 5.11 -3.97
CA SER A 166 1.89 5.48 -3.22
C SER A 166 1.04 6.48 -4.00
N GLN A 167 -0.25 6.20 -4.20
CA GLN A 167 -1.16 7.10 -4.91
C GLN A 167 -1.39 8.39 -4.12
N TYR A 168 -1.61 8.29 -2.80
CA TYR A 168 -1.78 9.46 -1.94
C TYR A 168 -0.47 10.23 -1.77
N GLY A 169 0.66 9.54 -1.58
CA GLY A 169 1.97 10.18 -1.52
C GLY A 169 2.30 10.93 -2.81
N ALA A 170 2.07 10.34 -3.98
CA ALA A 170 2.25 10.99 -5.28
C ALA A 170 1.36 12.23 -5.44
N ASN A 171 0.10 12.17 -4.99
CA ASN A 171 -0.81 13.31 -5.02
C ASN A 171 -0.31 14.46 -4.12
N GLU A 172 0.14 14.18 -2.92
CA GLU A 172 0.67 15.20 -2.01
C GLU A 172 2.02 15.76 -2.50
N MET A 173 2.88 14.93 -3.10
CA MET A 173 4.07 15.41 -3.82
C MET A 173 3.70 16.38 -4.95
N ALA A 174 2.68 16.06 -5.75
CA ALA A 174 2.22 16.97 -6.82
C ALA A 174 1.68 18.29 -6.26
N LYS A 175 0.96 18.28 -5.14
CA LYS A 175 0.53 19.49 -4.44
C LYS A 175 1.70 20.31 -3.89
N ALA A 176 2.80 19.64 -3.52
CA ALA A 176 4.05 20.29 -3.09
C ALA A 176 4.92 20.80 -4.25
N GLY A 177 4.42 20.70 -5.52
CA GLY A 177 5.08 21.25 -6.69
C GLY A 177 5.96 20.27 -7.47
N TYR A 178 6.03 18.99 -7.08
CA TYR A 178 6.78 17.99 -7.84
C TYR A 178 6.04 17.65 -9.15
N ASN A 179 6.76 17.60 -10.26
CA ASN A 179 6.20 17.10 -11.52
C ASN A 179 6.16 15.57 -11.57
N TYR A 180 5.40 15.01 -12.51
CA TYR A 180 5.21 13.55 -12.62
C TYR A 180 6.53 12.78 -12.79
N SER A 181 7.51 13.32 -13.53
CA SER A 181 8.81 12.69 -13.74
C SER A 181 9.62 12.59 -12.44
N GLN A 182 9.59 13.64 -11.62
CA GLN A 182 10.22 13.64 -10.30
C GLN A 182 9.55 12.65 -9.36
N ILE A 183 8.22 12.58 -9.36
CA ILE A 183 7.43 11.64 -8.55
C ILE A 183 7.75 10.20 -8.94
N LEU A 184 7.70 9.88 -10.23
CA LEU A 184 7.99 8.52 -10.71
C LEU A 184 9.43 8.09 -10.39
N LYS A 185 10.43 8.96 -10.60
CA LYS A 185 11.84 8.68 -10.28
C LYS A 185 12.11 8.57 -8.78
N HIS A 186 11.26 9.19 -7.95
CA HIS A 186 11.34 9.02 -6.49
C HIS A 186 10.89 7.60 -6.08
N TYR A 187 9.75 7.12 -6.60
CA TYR A 187 9.19 5.82 -6.22
C TYR A 187 9.84 4.64 -6.94
N TYR A 188 10.37 4.85 -8.15
CA TYR A 188 11.04 3.81 -8.93
C TYR A 188 12.50 4.20 -9.13
N THR A 189 13.38 3.60 -8.32
CA THR A 189 14.80 3.98 -8.23
C THR A 189 15.55 3.66 -9.52
N GLY A 190 16.27 4.64 -10.06
CA GLY A 190 17.20 4.44 -11.19
C GLY A 190 16.51 4.25 -12.55
N ILE A 191 15.22 4.54 -12.66
CA ILE A 191 14.51 4.46 -13.94
C ILE A 191 14.82 5.63 -14.87
N THR A 192 14.62 5.39 -16.17
CA THR A 192 14.49 6.41 -17.20
C THR A 192 13.08 6.46 -17.73
N ILE A 193 12.61 7.66 -18.08
CA ILE A 193 11.32 7.86 -18.79
C ILE A 193 11.71 8.19 -20.23
N VAL A 194 11.26 7.40 -21.18
CA VAL A 194 11.56 7.54 -22.60
C VAL A 194 10.27 7.59 -23.42
N LYS A 195 10.29 8.33 -24.52
CA LYS A 195 9.18 8.37 -25.46
C LYS A 195 9.43 7.35 -26.57
N LYS A 196 8.43 6.53 -26.84
CA LYS A 196 8.40 5.49 -27.88
C LYS A 196 7.41 5.88 -28.99
#